data_aa6a2d5e8092649dbe7709eaf29b7498
#
_entry.id   aa6a2d5e8092649dbe7709eaf29b7498
#
_cell.length_a   1.000
_cell.length_b   1.000
_cell.length_c   1.000
_cell.angle_alpha   90.00
_cell.angle_beta   90.00
_cell.angle_gamma   90.00
#
_symmetry.space_group_name_H-M   'P 1'
#
loop_
_entity.id
_entity.type
_entity.pdbx_description
1 polymer ?
#
loop_
_entity_poly.entity_id
_entity_poly.type
_entity_poly.pdbx_seq_one_letter_code
_entity_poly.pdbx_strand_id
1 'polypeptide(L)'
;MAEVKNYQEVVDIASKHLGKVGGDGYKDTYAPDLLVKVPRYLNREGYGLTDKDFVGVDTWNCYEVSAITTKGLPVAGMLKIVCPSDSEYHVESKSIKLYLNSFNMTRLGDNTVECILEIEERVKADLDKLLETNTTVSFYNSDDDVNLYLSKAIKI
;
A
#
# COMPACT_ATOMS: atom_id res chain seq x y z
N MET A 1 10.32 -7.60 -14.57
CA MET A 1 9.52 -6.39 -14.40
C MET A 1 10.00 -5.38 -15.43
N ALA A 2 9.10 -4.70 -16.14
CA ALA A 2 9.50 -3.70 -17.14
C ALA A 2 10.01 -2.45 -16.43
N GLU A 3 11.19 -1.98 -16.83
CA GLU A 3 11.75 -0.72 -16.37
C GLU A 3 10.97 0.42 -16.99
N VAL A 4 10.32 1.22 -16.17
CA VAL A 4 9.48 2.35 -16.61
C VAL A 4 10.41 3.52 -16.91
N LYS A 5 10.41 4.00 -18.16
CA LYS A 5 11.32 5.05 -18.63
C LYS A 5 10.73 6.46 -18.65
N ASN A 6 9.40 6.58 -18.56
CA ASN A 6 8.72 7.87 -18.57
C ASN A 6 7.36 7.79 -17.87
N TYR A 7 6.81 8.98 -17.53
CA TYR A 7 5.52 9.09 -16.83
C TYR A 7 4.35 8.50 -17.61
N GLN A 8 4.37 8.55 -18.94
CA GLN A 8 3.31 7.99 -19.76
C GLN A 8 3.25 6.46 -19.65
N GLU A 9 4.39 5.78 -19.58
CA GLU A 9 4.44 4.33 -19.34
C GLU A 9 3.87 3.96 -17.98
N VAL A 10 4.11 4.76 -16.94
CA VAL A 10 3.47 4.58 -15.62
C VAL A 10 1.96 4.69 -15.74
N VAL A 11 1.47 5.74 -16.41
CA VAL A 11 0.03 5.95 -16.65
C VAL A 11 -0.57 4.80 -17.45
N ASP A 12 0.12 4.31 -18.47
CA ASP A 12 -0.34 3.20 -19.31
C ASP A 12 -0.40 1.88 -18.54
N ILE A 13 0.58 1.61 -17.69
CA ILE A 13 0.59 0.43 -16.81
C ILE A 13 -0.52 0.55 -15.76
N ALA A 14 -0.61 1.69 -15.09
CA ALA A 14 -1.66 1.95 -14.11
C ALA A 14 -3.06 1.89 -14.75
N SER A 15 -3.24 2.43 -15.97
CA SER A 15 -4.51 2.44 -16.68
C SER A 15 -5.00 1.05 -17.11
N LYS A 16 -4.10 0.07 -17.25
CA LYS A 16 -4.49 -1.33 -17.53
C LYS A 16 -5.36 -1.93 -16.43
N HIS A 17 -5.14 -1.48 -15.20
CA HIS A 17 -5.86 -1.96 -14.02
C HIS A 17 -6.94 -0.97 -13.53
N LEU A 18 -6.96 0.27 -14.05
CA LEU A 18 -7.78 1.36 -13.55
C LEU A 18 -8.90 1.74 -14.52
N GLY A 19 -10.11 1.87 -13.97
CA GLY A 19 -11.25 2.47 -14.69
C GLY A 19 -12.06 1.54 -15.58
N LYS A 20 -11.82 0.23 -15.56
CA LYS A 20 -12.65 -0.74 -16.28
C LYS A 20 -13.75 -1.27 -15.35
N VAL A 21 -14.93 -0.67 -15.44
CA VAL A 21 -16.14 -1.22 -14.82
C VAL A 21 -16.45 -2.54 -15.54
N GLY A 22 -16.38 -3.66 -14.78
CA GLY A 22 -16.69 -5.00 -15.32
C GLY A 22 -15.55 -5.77 -16.00
N GLY A 23 -14.29 -5.32 -15.88
CA GLY A 23 -13.11 -6.04 -16.34
C GLY A 23 -12.23 -6.55 -15.18
N ASP A 24 -11.13 -7.24 -15.49
CA ASP A 24 -10.20 -7.91 -14.55
C ASP A 24 -9.51 -7.02 -13.51
N GLY A 25 -9.97 -5.77 -13.32
CA GLY A 25 -9.36 -4.79 -12.43
C GLY A 25 -9.74 -4.89 -10.95
N TYR A 26 -10.86 -5.54 -10.60
CA TYR A 26 -11.25 -5.75 -9.22
C TYR A 26 -11.04 -7.23 -8.85
N LYS A 27 -10.18 -7.45 -7.89
CA LYS A 27 -9.97 -8.78 -7.29
C LYS A 27 -10.34 -8.69 -5.81
N ASP A 28 -11.08 -9.64 -5.34
CA ASP A 28 -11.51 -9.79 -3.94
C ASP A 28 -10.69 -10.83 -3.17
N THR A 29 -9.74 -11.46 -3.85
CA THR A 29 -8.77 -12.39 -3.28
C THR A 29 -7.35 -11.89 -3.55
N TYR A 30 -6.46 -12.07 -2.57
CA TYR A 30 -5.10 -11.57 -2.53
C TYR A 30 -4.38 -11.60 -3.86
N ALA A 31 -3.95 -10.41 -4.34
CA ALA A 31 -3.40 -10.20 -5.67
C ALA A 31 -2.26 -9.15 -5.66
N PRO A 32 -1.03 -9.55 -5.31
CA PRO A 32 0.12 -8.64 -5.26
C PRO A 32 0.55 -8.12 -6.66
N ASP A 33 0.11 -8.76 -7.72
CA ASP A 33 0.30 -8.33 -9.10
C ASP A 33 -0.41 -7.02 -9.47
N LEU A 34 -1.35 -6.57 -8.64
CA LEU A 34 -2.01 -5.26 -8.79
C LEU A 34 -1.10 -4.08 -8.44
N LEU A 35 -0.05 -4.29 -7.64
CA LEU A 35 0.85 -3.23 -7.22
C LEU A 35 1.70 -2.70 -8.37
N VAL A 36 1.78 -1.38 -8.46
CA VAL A 36 2.59 -0.66 -9.45
C VAL A 36 3.58 0.27 -8.75
N LYS A 37 4.87 0.15 -9.07
CA LYS A 37 5.90 1.08 -8.60
C LYS A 37 6.13 2.20 -9.60
N VAL A 38 6.42 3.38 -9.07
CA VAL A 38 6.74 4.59 -9.84
C VAL A 38 8.11 5.09 -9.42
N PRO A 39 9.05 5.28 -10.36
CA PRO A 39 10.34 5.90 -10.05
C PRO A 39 10.16 7.33 -9.54
N ARG A 40 10.77 7.66 -8.39
CA ARG A 40 10.63 9.00 -7.80
C ARG A 40 11.22 10.10 -8.66
N TYR A 41 12.27 9.81 -9.42
CA TYR A 41 12.91 10.80 -10.29
C TYR A 41 11.93 11.42 -11.29
N LEU A 42 10.92 10.68 -11.77
CA LEU A 42 9.92 11.19 -12.71
C LEU A 42 9.15 12.40 -12.17
N ASN A 43 8.96 12.48 -10.86
CA ASN A 43 8.28 13.58 -10.20
C ASN A 43 9.25 14.67 -9.71
N ARG A 44 10.56 14.44 -9.72
CA ARG A 44 11.60 15.33 -9.18
C ARG A 44 12.42 16.03 -10.27
N GLU A 45 12.72 15.33 -11.35
CA GLU A 45 13.59 15.80 -12.44
C GLU A 45 13.08 17.10 -13.07
N GLY A 46 11.76 17.23 -13.30
CA GLY A 46 11.15 18.43 -13.86
C GLY A 46 11.32 19.69 -13.01
N TYR A 47 11.68 19.54 -11.73
CA TYR A 47 11.95 20.63 -10.79
C TYR A 47 13.45 20.76 -10.44
N GLY A 48 14.32 19.99 -11.08
CA GLY A 48 15.77 19.97 -10.78
C GLY A 48 16.10 19.40 -9.40
N LEU A 49 15.20 18.58 -8.81
CA LEU A 49 15.36 17.97 -7.49
C LEU A 49 15.96 16.57 -7.61
N THR A 50 16.76 16.21 -6.62
CA THR A 50 17.38 14.88 -6.49
C THR A 50 16.88 14.16 -5.25
N ASP A 51 17.18 12.87 -5.11
CA ASP A 51 16.82 12.09 -3.91
C ASP A 51 17.50 12.60 -2.64
N LYS A 52 18.63 13.31 -2.78
CA LYS A 52 19.39 13.91 -1.68
C LYS A 52 18.75 15.18 -1.10
N ASP A 53 17.80 15.77 -1.81
CA ASP A 53 17.11 16.99 -1.37
C ASP A 53 16.00 16.71 -0.35
N PHE A 54 15.71 15.42 -0.09
CA PHE A 54 14.64 15.00 0.81
C PHE A 54 15.15 14.11 1.93
N VAL A 55 14.78 14.48 3.15
CA VAL A 55 14.96 13.65 4.35
C VAL A 55 13.60 13.48 5.01
N GLY A 56 13.15 12.24 5.16
CA GLY A 56 11.86 11.97 5.80
C GLY A 56 11.23 10.66 5.34
N VAL A 57 9.92 10.62 5.43
CA VAL A 57 9.12 9.44 5.09
C VAL A 57 7.83 9.83 4.36
N ASP A 58 7.36 8.95 3.48
CA ASP A 58 6.00 8.98 2.98
C ASP A 58 5.11 8.15 3.90
N THR A 59 3.99 8.69 4.32
CA THR A 59 3.02 7.96 5.14
C THR A 59 1.71 7.79 4.40
N TRP A 60 1.26 6.55 4.27
CA TRP A 60 -0.04 6.19 3.73
C TRP A 60 -0.97 5.75 4.85
N ASN A 61 -2.13 6.38 4.95
CA ASN A 61 -3.21 5.98 5.84
C ASN A 61 -4.32 5.35 4.99
N CYS A 62 -4.43 4.04 5.06
CA CYS A 62 -5.36 3.24 4.27
C CYS A 62 -6.55 2.86 5.16
N TYR A 63 -7.67 3.59 5.04
CA TYR A 63 -8.77 3.56 6.00
C TYR A 63 -9.71 2.35 5.89
N GLU A 64 -9.73 1.65 4.77
CA GLU A 64 -10.70 0.58 4.52
C GLU A 64 -9.98 -0.72 4.15
N VAL A 65 -9.22 -1.29 5.09
CA VAL A 65 -8.56 -2.58 4.90
C VAL A 65 -9.33 -3.65 5.64
N SER A 66 -9.71 -4.71 4.96
CA SER A 66 -10.43 -5.84 5.56
C SER A 66 -9.99 -7.17 4.99
N ALA A 67 -10.16 -8.21 5.80
CA ALA A 67 -9.97 -9.61 5.43
C ALA A 67 -10.93 -10.49 6.23
N ILE A 68 -10.90 -11.78 6.02
CA ILE A 68 -11.73 -12.76 6.73
C ILE A 68 -10.81 -13.78 7.40
N THR A 69 -11.07 -14.13 8.66
CA THR A 69 -10.36 -15.27 9.29
C THR A 69 -10.68 -16.58 8.58
N THR A 70 -9.88 -17.62 8.78
CA THR A 70 -10.16 -18.96 8.25
C THR A 70 -11.52 -19.47 8.71
N LYS A 71 -12.01 -19.03 9.88
CA LYS A 71 -13.32 -19.36 10.47
C LYS A 71 -14.46 -18.46 9.98
N GLY A 72 -14.18 -17.49 9.09
CA GLY A 72 -15.21 -16.63 8.50
C GLY A 72 -15.53 -15.37 9.30
N LEU A 73 -14.76 -15.04 10.35
CA LEU A 73 -14.93 -13.79 11.09
C LEU A 73 -14.31 -12.62 10.28
N PRO A 74 -15.05 -11.54 9.98
CA PRO A 74 -14.48 -10.38 9.32
C PRO A 74 -13.56 -9.61 10.26
N VAL A 75 -12.44 -9.12 9.70
CA VAL A 75 -11.48 -8.23 10.36
C VAL A 75 -11.36 -6.99 9.49
N ALA A 76 -11.58 -5.82 10.06
CA ALA A 76 -11.48 -4.55 9.35
C ALA A 76 -10.78 -3.49 10.20
N GLY A 77 -10.13 -2.54 9.53
CA GLY A 77 -9.44 -1.46 10.22
C GLY A 77 -8.69 -0.53 9.28
N MET A 78 -7.79 0.24 9.85
CA MET A 78 -6.89 1.15 9.14
C MET A 78 -5.48 0.55 9.09
N LEU A 79 -4.86 0.58 7.92
CA LEU A 79 -3.45 0.22 7.74
C LEU A 79 -2.62 1.50 7.54
N LYS A 80 -1.57 1.65 8.33
CA LYS A 80 -0.55 2.68 8.15
C LYS A 80 0.69 2.07 7.52
N ILE A 81 1.14 2.66 6.42
CA ILE A 81 2.37 2.28 5.74
C ILE A 81 3.32 3.47 5.78
N VAL A 82 4.56 3.25 6.19
CA VAL A 82 5.63 4.25 6.20
C VAL A 82 6.76 3.78 5.30
N CYS A 83 7.11 4.61 4.32
CA CYS A 83 8.15 4.33 3.34
C CYS A 83 9.23 5.43 3.41
N PRO A 84 10.53 5.09 3.42
CA PRO A 84 11.60 6.08 3.37
C PRO A 84 11.51 6.96 2.12
N SER A 85 11.74 8.27 2.27
CA SER A 85 11.65 9.22 1.15
C SER A 85 12.85 9.14 0.19
N ASP A 86 13.93 8.50 0.61
CA ASP A 86 15.15 8.22 -0.16
C ASP A 86 15.08 6.90 -0.96
N SER A 87 13.98 6.15 -0.86
CA SER A 87 13.77 4.98 -1.71
C SER A 87 13.68 5.39 -3.19
N GLU A 88 14.19 4.56 -4.09
CA GLU A 88 14.19 4.82 -5.53
C GLU A 88 12.77 4.89 -6.11
N TYR A 89 11.86 4.13 -5.52
CA TYR A 89 10.46 4.00 -5.98
C TYR A 89 9.48 4.41 -4.90
N HIS A 90 8.29 4.83 -5.33
CA HIS A 90 7.09 4.88 -4.50
C HIS A 90 5.97 4.06 -5.14
N VAL A 91 4.96 3.70 -4.36
CA VAL A 91 3.81 2.95 -4.87
C VAL A 91 2.81 3.90 -5.53
N GLU A 92 2.20 3.46 -6.65
CA GLU A 92 1.13 4.20 -7.30
C GLU A 92 -0.17 4.12 -6.47
N SER A 93 -0.82 5.26 -6.26
CA SER A 93 -1.90 5.43 -5.27
C SER A 93 -3.16 4.60 -5.51
N LYS A 94 -3.55 4.41 -6.77
CA LYS A 94 -4.72 3.60 -7.11
C LYS A 94 -4.41 2.11 -7.07
N SER A 95 -3.18 1.74 -7.44
CA SER A 95 -2.73 0.36 -7.39
C SER A 95 -2.69 -0.19 -5.97
N ILE A 96 -2.20 0.60 -5.00
CA ILE A 96 -2.21 0.19 -3.59
C ILE A 96 -3.64 0.05 -3.06
N LYS A 97 -4.56 0.92 -3.47
CA LYS A 97 -5.97 0.80 -3.09
C LYS A 97 -6.60 -0.50 -3.62
N LEU A 98 -6.38 -0.83 -4.89
CA LEU A 98 -6.88 -2.07 -5.49
C LEU A 98 -6.24 -3.31 -4.84
N TYR A 99 -4.93 -3.25 -4.56
CA TYR A 99 -4.21 -4.31 -3.87
C TYR A 99 -4.80 -4.56 -2.47
N LEU A 100 -5.01 -3.52 -1.67
CA LEU A 100 -5.58 -3.67 -0.34
C LEU A 100 -7.03 -4.18 -0.39
N ASN A 101 -7.83 -3.77 -1.37
CA ASN A 101 -9.17 -4.32 -1.59
C ASN A 101 -9.16 -5.81 -1.95
N SER A 102 -8.06 -6.33 -2.51
CA SER A 102 -7.94 -7.76 -2.81
C SER A 102 -7.88 -8.65 -1.57
N PHE A 103 -7.66 -8.08 -0.39
CA PHE A 103 -7.75 -8.83 0.86
C PHE A 103 -9.19 -9.10 1.32
N ASN A 104 -10.19 -8.38 0.81
CA ASN A 104 -11.55 -8.37 1.36
C ASN A 104 -12.18 -9.76 1.53
N MET A 105 -11.94 -10.70 0.62
CA MET A 105 -12.42 -12.09 0.73
C MET A 105 -11.28 -13.08 0.97
N THR A 106 -10.08 -12.59 1.24
CA THR A 106 -8.92 -13.45 1.54
C THR A 106 -9.01 -13.97 2.97
N ARG A 107 -8.82 -15.28 3.12
CA ARG A 107 -8.85 -15.95 4.42
C ARG A 107 -7.46 -15.99 5.03
N LEU A 108 -7.30 -15.40 6.22
CA LEU A 108 -6.02 -15.25 6.92
C LEU A 108 -6.20 -15.55 8.41
N GLY A 109 -5.26 -16.27 8.99
CA GLY A 109 -5.23 -16.55 10.43
C GLY A 109 -6.48 -17.23 10.99
N ASP A 110 -6.40 -17.81 12.15
CA ASP A 110 -7.52 -18.52 12.81
C ASP A 110 -8.34 -17.60 13.73
N ASN A 111 -7.82 -16.43 14.03
CA ASN A 111 -8.45 -15.41 14.88
C ASN A 111 -8.04 -14.00 14.41
N THR A 112 -8.63 -12.98 14.99
CA THR A 112 -8.41 -11.56 14.64
C THR A 112 -6.93 -11.16 14.71
N VAL A 113 -6.22 -11.57 15.76
CA VAL A 113 -4.80 -11.20 15.97
C VAL A 113 -3.91 -11.80 14.89
N GLU A 114 -4.06 -13.09 14.61
CA GLU A 114 -3.32 -13.77 13.54
C GLU A 114 -3.64 -13.20 12.17
N CYS A 115 -4.93 -12.89 11.90
CA CYS A 115 -5.34 -12.28 10.66
C CYS A 115 -4.65 -10.90 10.45
N ILE A 116 -4.60 -10.07 11.48
CA ILE A 116 -3.91 -8.77 11.46
C ILE A 116 -2.41 -8.94 11.18
N LEU A 117 -1.75 -9.83 11.91
CA LEU A 117 -0.32 -10.10 11.72
C LEU A 117 -0.01 -10.57 10.30
N GLU A 118 -0.83 -11.47 9.75
CA GLU A 118 -0.64 -11.94 8.37
C GLU A 118 -0.87 -10.82 7.34
N ILE A 119 -1.82 -9.90 7.56
CA ILE A 119 -1.99 -8.72 6.69
C ILE A 119 -0.73 -7.86 6.72
N GLU A 120 -0.23 -7.52 7.92
CA GLU A 120 0.96 -6.69 8.09
C GLU A 120 2.18 -7.30 7.41
N GLU A 121 2.43 -8.60 7.65
CA GLU A 121 3.57 -9.33 7.08
C GLU A 121 3.51 -9.38 5.54
N ARG A 122 2.34 -9.70 4.97
CA ARG A 122 2.17 -9.77 3.52
C ARG A 122 2.34 -8.43 2.85
N VAL A 123 1.66 -7.40 3.37
CA VAL A 123 1.75 -6.03 2.83
C VAL A 123 3.19 -5.52 2.91
N LYS A 124 3.87 -5.76 4.04
CA LYS A 124 5.28 -5.38 4.20
C LYS A 124 6.16 -6.10 3.18
N ALA A 125 6.05 -7.42 3.08
CA ALA A 125 6.88 -8.21 2.18
C ALA A 125 6.68 -7.81 0.71
N ASP A 126 5.44 -7.58 0.29
CA ASP A 126 5.12 -7.18 -1.08
C ASP A 126 5.66 -5.79 -1.41
N LEU A 127 5.49 -4.82 -0.49
CA LEU A 127 5.98 -3.46 -0.68
C LEU A 127 7.51 -3.38 -0.62
N ASP A 128 8.15 -4.06 0.31
CA ASP A 128 9.62 -4.10 0.40
C ASP A 128 10.23 -4.66 -0.88
N LYS A 129 9.64 -5.73 -1.41
CA LYS A 129 10.07 -6.32 -2.69
C LYS A 129 9.81 -5.41 -3.88
N LEU A 130 8.62 -4.76 -3.92
CA LEU A 130 8.23 -3.89 -5.03
C LEU A 130 9.09 -2.63 -5.10
N LEU A 131 9.27 -1.98 -3.94
CA LEU A 131 9.92 -0.67 -3.81
C LEU A 131 11.43 -0.76 -3.55
N GLU A 132 11.95 -1.98 -3.37
CA GLU A 132 13.36 -2.24 -3.11
C GLU A 132 13.88 -1.47 -1.87
N THR A 133 13.04 -1.39 -0.83
CA THR A 133 13.31 -0.65 0.41
C THR A 133 12.73 -1.39 1.62
N ASN A 134 12.87 -0.80 2.80
CA ASN A 134 12.32 -1.36 4.05
C ASN A 134 11.18 -0.48 4.55
N THR A 135 9.94 -0.94 4.35
CA THR A 135 8.74 -0.25 4.82
C THR A 135 8.37 -0.65 6.25
N THR A 136 7.60 0.19 6.93
CA THR A 136 6.92 -0.18 8.17
C THR A 136 5.42 -0.23 7.91
N VAL A 137 4.78 -1.31 8.35
CA VAL A 137 3.34 -1.53 8.20
C VAL A 137 2.74 -1.76 9.58
N SER A 138 1.64 -1.08 9.89
CA SER A 138 0.93 -1.22 11.18
C SER A 138 -0.57 -1.20 10.96
N PHE A 139 -1.29 -2.13 11.55
CA PHE A 139 -2.75 -2.25 11.47
C PHE A 139 -3.41 -1.77 12.75
N TYR A 140 -4.47 -0.99 12.63
CA TYR A 140 -5.27 -0.44 13.72
C TYR A 140 -6.72 -0.89 13.54
N ASN A 141 -7.24 -1.69 14.46
CA ASN A 141 -8.55 -2.32 14.34
C ASN A 141 -9.62 -1.76 15.29
N SER A 142 -9.28 -0.74 16.09
CA SER A 142 -10.22 -0.06 16.96
C SER A 142 -10.17 1.46 16.77
N ASP A 143 -11.27 2.14 17.10
CA ASP A 143 -11.33 3.61 17.05
C ASP A 143 -10.36 4.24 18.05
N ASP A 144 -10.12 3.60 19.20
CA ASP A 144 -9.17 4.05 20.21
C ASP A 144 -7.74 4.02 19.68
N ASP A 145 -7.35 2.97 18.96
CA ASP A 145 -6.03 2.87 18.32
C ASP A 145 -5.84 3.94 17.26
N VAL A 146 -6.86 4.18 16.43
CA VAL A 146 -6.84 5.22 15.39
C VAL A 146 -6.75 6.61 16.02
N ASN A 147 -7.54 6.89 17.06
CA ASN A 147 -7.54 8.16 17.77
C ASN A 147 -6.21 8.43 18.48
N LEU A 148 -5.61 7.41 19.09
CA LEU A 148 -4.28 7.50 19.71
C LEU A 148 -3.21 7.85 18.67
N TYR A 149 -3.30 7.25 17.49
CA TYR A 149 -2.39 7.54 16.38
C TYR A 149 -2.55 8.99 15.89
N LEU A 150 -3.78 9.41 15.60
CA LEU A 150 -4.07 10.77 15.13
C LEU A 150 -3.66 11.82 16.16
N SER A 151 -3.89 11.58 17.47
CA SER A 151 -3.49 12.49 18.53
C SER A 151 -1.98 12.66 18.65
N LYS A 152 -1.19 11.63 18.34
CA LYS A 152 0.28 11.68 18.28
C LYS A 152 0.80 12.40 17.04
N ALA A 153 0.09 12.30 15.91
CA ALA A 153 0.48 12.96 14.66
C ALA A 153 0.29 14.49 14.70
N ILE A 154 -0.59 14.99 15.55
CA ILE A 154 -0.92 16.42 15.66
C ILE A 154 0.03 17.18 16.63
N LYS A 155 0.92 16.48 17.33
CA LYS A 155 1.97 17.13 18.15
C LYS A 155 3.15 17.55 17.25
N ILE A 156 2.96 18.62 16.52
CA ILE A 156 4.04 19.42 15.94
C ILE A 156 4.37 20.52 16.93
#